data_8b58cca33bdeb37a7e097a30250e540a
#
_entry.id   8b58cca33bdeb37a7e097a30250e540a
#
_cell.length_a   1.000
_cell.length_b   1.000
_cell.length_c   1.000
_cell.angle_alpha   90.00
_cell.angle_beta   90.00
_cell.angle_gamma   90.00
#
_symmetry.space_group_name_H-M   'P 1'
#
loop_
_entity.id
_entity.type
_entity.pdbx_description
1 polymer ?
#
loop_
_entity_poly.entity_id
_entity_poly.type
_entity_poly.pdbx_seq_one_letter_code
_entity_poly.pdbx_strand_id
1 'polypeptide(L)'
;MILAGKRLLITGVLTKDSIAFHAAAQAQREGATVLLTSFGRTRRLTERAAGRLPEPVDVLELDVNSEDDLKALTRDLRERWGGVDGVLHAIAFAPEDSLGGRFMTAPPESALEAFRTSAFSLKALAAALEPLMESGGSIVGLDFDASVAWPIYDWMGVAKAALESVCRYLARDLGPRGIRVNLISAGPLGTVAARGIPGFERLASLWREQAPLGWDLDDPAPVADGINFLFSDYSRAVTGEIVHVDGGFHAIGAALPEAP
;
A
#
# COMPACT_ATOMS: atom_id res chain seq x y z
N MET A 1 9.01 17.34 13.04
CA MET A 1 9.03 15.87 12.76
C MET A 1 7.71 15.30 13.27
N ILE A 2 6.83 14.94 12.35
CA ILE A 2 5.45 14.48 12.67
C ILE A 2 5.38 13.01 13.07
N LEU A 3 6.48 12.26 12.91
CA LEU A 3 6.59 10.83 13.22
C LEU A 3 7.68 10.54 14.28
N ALA A 4 8.11 11.55 15.04
CA ALA A 4 9.17 11.41 16.03
C ALA A 4 8.88 10.24 17.01
N GLY A 5 9.81 9.30 17.10
CA GLY A 5 9.74 8.15 18.00
C GLY A 5 8.77 7.03 17.59
N LYS A 6 8.09 7.14 16.45
CA LYS A 6 7.23 6.06 15.95
C LYS A 6 8.04 4.92 15.33
N ARG A 7 7.61 3.68 15.55
CA ARG A 7 8.18 2.44 15.01
C ARG A 7 7.29 1.94 13.91
N LEU A 8 7.78 1.99 12.67
CA LEU A 8 7.00 1.72 11.48
C LEU A 8 7.50 0.49 10.73
N LEU A 9 6.63 -0.48 10.52
CA LEU A 9 6.87 -1.61 9.64
C LEU A 9 6.39 -1.27 8.22
N ILE A 10 7.28 -1.33 7.24
CA ILE A 10 6.97 -1.00 5.87
C ILE A 10 7.12 -2.25 4.99
N THR A 11 6.03 -2.68 4.37
CA THR A 11 6.03 -3.78 3.42
C THR A 11 6.08 -3.28 1.96
N GLY A 12 6.37 -4.15 1.01
CA GLY A 12 6.25 -3.85 -0.42
C GLY A 12 7.37 -2.99 -1.04
N VAL A 13 8.49 -2.79 -0.34
CA VAL A 13 9.67 -2.17 -0.93
C VAL A 13 10.37 -3.21 -1.80
N LEU A 14 10.32 -3.03 -3.12
CA LEU A 14 11.05 -3.86 -4.08
C LEU A 14 12.33 -3.16 -4.56
N THR A 15 12.20 -1.90 -4.96
CA THR A 15 13.31 -1.06 -5.43
C THR A 15 13.18 0.36 -4.84
N LYS A 16 14.16 1.21 -5.11
CA LYS A 16 14.11 2.64 -4.74
C LYS A 16 12.92 3.39 -5.40
N ASP A 17 12.33 2.85 -6.46
CA ASP A 17 11.20 3.45 -7.18
C ASP A 17 9.84 3.01 -6.63
N SER A 18 9.83 2.13 -5.61
CA SER A 18 8.60 1.71 -4.93
C SER A 18 8.01 2.86 -4.10
N ILE A 19 6.70 3.06 -4.13
CA ILE A 19 5.99 4.02 -3.26
C ILE A 19 6.40 3.82 -1.79
N ALA A 20 6.44 2.55 -1.36
CA ALA A 20 6.80 2.18 0.00
C ALA A 20 8.25 2.59 0.38
N PHE A 21 9.19 2.64 -0.58
CA PHE A 21 10.53 3.16 -0.34
C PHE A 21 10.51 4.66 -0.01
N HIS A 22 9.75 5.44 -0.77
CA HIS A 22 9.62 6.88 -0.55
C HIS A 22 8.90 7.17 0.76
N ALA A 23 7.85 6.41 1.10
CA ALA A 23 7.18 6.49 2.39
C ALA A 23 8.13 6.19 3.56
N ALA A 24 8.97 5.14 3.45
CA ALA A 24 9.97 4.80 4.45
C ALA A 24 11.05 5.88 4.60
N ALA A 25 11.57 6.39 3.49
CA ALA A 25 12.59 7.46 3.50
C ALA A 25 12.05 8.76 4.11
N GLN A 26 10.82 9.13 3.79
CA GLN A 26 10.14 10.28 4.37
C GLN A 26 9.88 10.06 5.86
N ALA A 27 9.37 8.89 6.25
CA ALA A 27 9.12 8.55 7.65
C ALA A 27 10.39 8.71 8.52
N GLN A 28 11.55 8.27 8.04
CA GLN A 28 12.82 8.47 8.73
C GLN A 28 13.18 9.95 8.87
N ARG A 29 13.01 10.76 7.82
CA ARG A 29 13.22 12.23 7.87
C ARG A 29 12.31 12.90 8.89
N GLU A 30 11.11 12.32 9.10
CA GLU A 30 10.12 12.78 10.08
C GLU A 30 10.31 12.15 11.48
N GLY A 31 11.41 11.43 11.69
CA GLY A 31 11.86 10.94 13.00
C GLY A 31 11.34 9.55 13.39
N ALA A 32 10.81 8.78 12.44
CA ALA A 32 10.40 7.40 12.69
C ALA A 32 11.59 6.43 12.60
N THR A 33 11.55 5.37 13.40
CA THR A 33 12.35 4.16 13.18
C THR A 33 11.61 3.22 12.26
N VAL A 34 12.29 2.70 11.23
CA VAL A 34 11.68 1.90 10.16
C VAL A 34 12.32 0.52 10.10
N LEU A 35 11.52 -0.51 9.84
CA LEU A 35 11.95 -1.84 9.37
C LEU A 35 11.21 -2.16 8.08
N LEU A 36 11.87 -2.88 7.19
CA LEU A 36 11.27 -3.36 5.94
C LEU A 36 10.99 -4.85 6.01
N THR A 37 10.10 -5.31 5.12
CA THR A 37 9.89 -6.74 4.92
C THR A 37 10.03 -7.14 3.45
N SER A 38 10.43 -8.37 3.23
CA SER A 38 10.45 -9.01 1.92
C SER A 38 10.59 -10.52 2.08
N PHE A 39 10.44 -11.28 1.01
CA PHE A 39 10.63 -12.73 1.04
C PHE A 39 11.21 -13.28 -0.25
N GLY A 40 11.77 -14.47 -0.16
CA GLY A 40 12.20 -15.25 -1.31
C GLY A 40 13.20 -14.52 -2.20
N ARG A 41 12.97 -14.57 -3.52
CA ARG A 41 13.90 -14.00 -4.52
C ARG A 41 13.97 -12.48 -4.50
N THR A 42 12.92 -11.82 -4.04
CA THR A 42 12.82 -10.35 -4.00
C THR A 42 13.63 -9.74 -2.86
N ARG A 43 13.93 -10.51 -1.82
CA ARG A 43 14.65 -10.05 -0.64
C ARG A 43 15.94 -9.30 -0.95
N ARG A 44 16.77 -9.81 -1.87
CA ARG A 44 18.02 -9.14 -2.25
C ARG A 44 17.81 -7.78 -2.90
N LEU A 45 16.69 -7.57 -3.60
CA LEU A 45 16.35 -6.27 -4.16
C LEU A 45 15.96 -5.30 -3.05
N THR A 46 15.13 -5.76 -2.12
CA THR A 46 14.72 -4.98 -0.95
C THR A 46 15.92 -4.61 -0.07
N GLU A 47 16.86 -5.52 0.18
CA GLU A 47 18.08 -5.24 0.95
C GLU A 47 18.95 -4.16 0.28
N ARG A 48 19.05 -4.17 -1.04
CA ARG A 48 19.73 -3.10 -1.78
C ARG A 48 19.02 -1.77 -1.69
N ALA A 49 17.69 -1.77 -1.67
CA ALA A 49 16.90 -0.57 -1.47
C ALA A 49 17.02 -0.07 -0.03
N ALA A 50 16.96 -0.96 0.96
CA ALA A 50 17.13 -0.65 2.38
C ALA A 50 18.46 0.08 2.67
N GLY A 51 19.54 -0.34 2.01
CA GLY A 51 20.86 0.33 2.11
C GLY A 51 20.92 1.73 1.48
N ARG A 52 19.86 2.18 0.80
CA ARG A 52 19.76 3.52 0.17
C ARG A 52 18.80 4.45 0.90
N LEU A 53 18.14 3.97 1.95
CA LEU A 53 17.37 4.82 2.85
C LEU A 53 18.28 5.84 3.55
N PRO A 54 17.76 6.98 4.04
CA PRO A 54 18.52 7.94 4.83
C PRO A 54 19.28 7.28 5.98
N GLU A 55 18.65 6.34 6.66
CA GLU A 55 19.23 5.42 7.63
C GLU A 55 19.03 3.99 7.13
N PRO A 56 20.10 3.24 6.81
CA PRO A 56 19.99 1.85 6.40
C PRO A 56 19.29 0.99 7.46
N VAL A 57 18.41 0.09 7.02
CA VAL A 57 17.57 -0.71 7.94
C VAL A 57 17.64 -2.20 7.60
N ASP A 58 17.29 -3.02 8.57
CA ASP A 58 17.12 -4.47 8.39
C ASP A 58 15.87 -4.79 7.57
N VAL A 59 15.93 -5.92 6.87
CA VAL A 59 14.81 -6.52 6.13
C VAL A 59 14.43 -7.83 6.80
N LEU A 60 13.21 -7.90 7.35
CA LEU A 60 12.66 -9.10 7.95
C LEU A 60 12.02 -9.98 6.89
N GLU A 61 12.04 -11.30 7.09
CA GLU A 61 11.35 -12.24 6.20
C GLU A 61 9.84 -12.14 6.40
N LEU A 62 9.08 -12.02 5.31
CA LEU A 62 7.63 -12.04 5.34
C LEU A 62 7.03 -12.39 3.97
N ASP A 63 6.45 -13.57 3.85
CA ASP A 63 5.36 -13.85 2.93
C ASP A 63 4.04 -13.66 3.68
N VAL A 64 3.24 -12.67 3.29
CA VAL A 64 1.95 -12.38 3.95
C VAL A 64 0.92 -13.49 3.82
N ASN A 65 1.15 -14.46 2.93
CA ASN A 65 0.35 -15.66 2.75
C ASN A 65 0.81 -16.84 3.62
N SER A 66 1.92 -16.68 4.37
CA SER A 66 2.48 -17.69 5.27
C SER A 66 2.16 -17.34 6.73
N GLU A 67 1.38 -18.20 7.40
CA GLU A 67 1.12 -18.03 8.83
C GLU A 67 2.39 -18.12 9.68
N ASP A 68 3.35 -18.94 9.28
CA ASP A 68 4.60 -19.11 10.02
C ASP A 68 5.47 -17.87 9.94
N ASP A 69 5.52 -17.21 8.76
CA ASP A 69 6.23 -15.94 8.60
C ASP A 69 5.56 -14.83 9.42
N LEU A 70 4.21 -14.76 9.43
CA LEU A 70 3.49 -13.79 10.26
C LEU A 70 3.77 -13.99 11.76
N LYS A 71 3.83 -15.24 12.24
CA LYS A 71 4.19 -15.55 13.62
C LYS A 71 5.65 -15.18 13.94
N ALA A 72 6.57 -15.50 13.02
CA ALA A 72 7.98 -15.15 13.15
C ALA A 72 8.17 -13.63 13.19
N LEU A 73 7.55 -12.90 12.26
CA LEU A 73 7.56 -11.44 12.23
C LEU A 73 7.08 -10.82 13.54
N THR A 74 5.96 -11.32 14.09
CA THR A 74 5.41 -10.82 15.37
C THR A 74 6.39 -11.01 16.51
N ARG A 75 7.05 -12.17 16.58
CA ARG A 75 8.08 -12.45 17.59
C ARG A 75 9.29 -11.51 17.43
N ASP A 76 9.81 -11.39 16.21
CA ASP A 76 10.99 -10.57 15.92
C ASP A 76 10.76 -9.09 16.26
N LEU A 77 9.57 -8.55 15.91
CA LEU A 77 9.20 -7.17 16.25
C LEU A 77 9.03 -6.96 17.76
N ARG A 78 8.48 -7.94 18.47
CA ARG A 78 8.36 -7.89 19.93
C ARG A 78 9.73 -7.85 20.60
N GLU A 79 10.66 -8.68 20.14
CA GLU A 79 12.03 -8.73 20.69
C GLU A 79 12.82 -7.45 20.39
N ARG A 80 12.67 -6.88 19.18
CA ARG A 80 13.43 -5.69 18.75
C ARG A 80 12.86 -4.39 19.29
N TRP A 81 11.53 -4.25 19.26
CA TRP A 81 10.86 -2.97 19.51
C TRP A 81 9.90 -2.99 20.70
N GLY A 82 9.49 -4.16 21.17
CA GLY A 82 8.44 -4.32 22.18
C GLY A 82 7.03 -4.00 21.64
N GLY A 83 6.92 -3.25 20.55
CA GLY A 83 5.64 -2.86 19.96
C GLY A 83 5.81 -2.16 18.61
N VAL A 84 4.71 -1.90 17.92
CA VAL A 84 4.65 -1.26 16.61
C VAL A 84 3.64 -0.12 16.64
N ASP A 85 3.98 1.05 16.09
CA ASP A 85 3.12 2.23 16.07
C ASP A 85 2.43 2.41 14.72
N GLY A 86 2.98 1.81 13.66
CA GLY A 86 2.35 1.85 12.34
C GLY A 86 2.84 0.77 11.38
N VAL A 87 1.96 0.43 10.43
CA VAL A 87 2.22 -0.60 9.41
C VAL A 87 1.77 -0.11 8.05
N LEU A 88 2.66 -0.14 7.05
CA LEU A 88 2.29 0.04 5.64
C LEU A 88 2.09 -1.31 4.98
N HIS A 89 0.88 -1.57 4.50
CA HIS A 89 0.57 -2.67 3.62
C HIS A 89 0.63 -2.18 2.16
N ALA A 90 1.78 -2.38 1.50
CA ALA A 90 2.01 -2.02 0.11
C ALA A 90 2.24 -3.28 -0.74
N ILE A 91 1.34 -4.25 -0.58
CA ILE A 91 1.42 -5.58 -1.20
C ILE A 91 0.22 -5.77 -2.11
N ALA A 92 0.48 -6.14 -3.36
CA ALA A 92 -0.54 -6.58 -4.29
C ALA A 92 0.08 -7.54 -5.30
N PHE A 93 -0.69 -8.53 -5.70
CA PHE A 93 -0.33 -9.47 -6.76
C PHE A 93 -1.60 -10.01 -7.43
N ALA A 94 -1.55 -10.15 -8.73
CA ALA A 94 -2.53 -10.90 -9.52
C ALA A 94 -1.80 -11.66 -10.63
N PRO A 95 -2.17 -12.91 -10.91
CA PRO A 95 -1.66 -13.65 -12.06
C PRO A 95 -1.95 -12.91 -13.37
N GLU A 96 -1.07 -13.05 -14.35
CA GLU A 96 -1.19 -12.35 -15.64
C GLU A 96 -2.48 -12.66 -16.39
N ASP A 97 -2.99 -13.89 -16.23
CA ASP A 97 -4.24 -14.35 -16.88
C ASP A 97 -5.51 -13.77 -16.22
N SER A 98 -5.36 -13.01 -15.15
CA SER A 98 -6.43 -12.28 -14.47
C SER A 98 -6.38 -10.75 -14.66
N LEU A 99 -5.53 -10.28 -15.59
CA LEU A 99 -5.30 -8.87 -15.95
C LEU A 99 -5.35 -8.68 -17.47
N GLY A 100 -5.30 -7.43 -17.93
CA GLY A 100 -5.09 -7.10 -19.33
C GLY A 100 -6.31 -7.33 -20.24
N GLY A 101 -7.53 -7.18 -19.71
CA GLY A 101 -8.79 -7.37 -20.45
C GLY A 101 -9.30 -8.82 -20.41
N ARG A 102 -8.82 -9.62 -19.48
CA ARG A 102 -9.18 -11.05 -19.35
C ARG A 102 -10.21 -11.32 -18.23
N PHE A 103 -11.01 -10.34 -17.86
CA PHE A 103 -11.97 -10.46 -16.77
C PHE A 103 -12.87 -11.69 -16.87
N MET A 104 -13.46 -11.93 -18.05
CA MET A 104 -14.40 -13.02 -18.29
C MET A 104 -13.75 -14.40 -18.48
N THR A 105 -12.45 -14.46 -18.72
CA THR A 105 -11.73 -15.69 -19.05
C THR A 105 -10.71 -16.11 -17.97
N ALA A 106 -10.53 -15.28 -16.95
CA ALA A 106 -9.61 -15.58 -15.86
C ALA A 106 -10.05 -16.87 -15.12
N PRO A 107 -9.11 -17.78 -14.82
CA PRO A 107 -9.38 -18.95 -13.99
C PRO A 107 -9.81 -18.52 -12.58
N PRO A 108 -10.73 -19.26 -11.92
CA PRO A 108 -11.11 -18.97 -10.52
C PRO A 108 -9.94 -18.94 -9.57
N GLU A 109 -8.94 -19.80 -9.76
CA GLU A 109 -7.74 -19.88 -8.94
C GLU A 109 -6.94 -18.58 -8.99
N SER A 110 -6.81 -17.97 -10.18
CA SER A 110 -6.11 -16.69 -10.37
C SER A 110 -6.84 -15.54 -9.69
N ALA A 111 -8.17 -15.53 -9.74
CA ALA A 111 -9.00 -14.56 -9.03
C ALA A 111 -8.86 -14.70 -7.49
N LEU A 112 -8.84 -15.94 -6.99
CA LEU A 112 -8.65 -16.22 -5.57
C LEU A 112 -7.24 -15.84 -5.09
N GLU A 113 -6.22 -16.06 -5.89
CA GLU A 113 -4.84 -15.67 -5.57
C GLU A 113 -4.72 -14.14 -5.52
N ALA A 114 -5.31 -13.41 -6.49
CA ALA A 114 -5.37 -11.96 -6.47
C ALA A 114 -6.06 -11.44 -5.20
N PHE A 115 -7.21 -11.99 -4.83
CA PHE A 115 -7.93 -11.64 -3.61
C PHE A 115 -7.10 -11.95 -2.35
N ARG A 116 -6.53 -13.16 -2.25
CA ARG A 116 -5.74 -13.58 -1.08
C ARG A 116 -4.57 -12.65 -0.83
N THR A 117 -3.80 -12.34 -1.88
CA THR A 117 -2.56 -11.58 -1.74
C THR A 117 -2.79 -10.07 -1.69
N SER A 118 -3.82 -9.55 -2.39
CA SER A 118 -4.02 -8.11 -2.51
C SER A 118 -5.09 -7.53 -1.57
N ALA A 119 -5.95 -8.37 -0.97
CA ALA A 119 -7.00 -7.92 -0.05
C ALA A 119 -6.94 -8.62 1.31
N PHE A 120 -7.02 -9.96 1.34
CA PHE A 120 -7.07 -10.71 2.59
C PHE A 120 -5.78 -10.57 3.41
N SER A 121 -4.64 -10.37 2.76
CA SER A 121 -3.35 -10.15 3.40
C SER A 121 -3.31 -8.92 4.32
N LEU A 122 -4.09 -7.86 4.04
CA LEU A 122 -4.24 -6.72 4.95
C LEU A 122 -4.81 -7.17 6.30
N LYS A 123 -5.87 -8.01 6.28
CA LYS A 123 -6.45 -8.58 7.49
C LYS A 123 -5.47 -9.51 8.20
N ALA A 124 -4.76 -10.35 7.46
CA ALA A 124 -3.81 -11.28 8.04
C ALA A 124 -2.67 -10.56 8.76
N LEU A 125 -2.09 -9.54 8.12
CA LEU A 125 -1.05 -8.70 8.70
C LEU A 125 -1.55 -7.90 9.90
N ALA A 126 -2.73 -7.29 9.81
CA ALA A 126 -3.35 -6.56 10.90
C ALA A 126 -3.58 -7.45 12.14
N ALA A 127 -4.13 -8.67 11.94
CA ALA A 127 -4.37 -9.60 13.03
C ALA A 127 -3.07 -10.12 13.69
N ALA A 128 -2.00 -10.29 12.91
CA ALA A 128 -0.69 -10.70 13.42
C ALA A 128 -0.03 -9.60 14.27
N LEU A 129 -0.21 -8.33 13.89
CA LEU A 129 0.48 -7.21 14.53
C LEU A 129 -0.36 -6.49 15.59
N GLU A 130 -1.68 -6.69 15.61
CA GLU A 130 -2.59 -6.12 16.61
C GLU A 130 -2.11 -6.32 18.06
N PRO A 131 -1.56 -7.48 18.48
CA PRO A 131 -1.02 -7.66 19.83
C PRO A 131 0.23 -6.84 20.16
N LEU A 132 0.87 -6.21 19.17
CA LEU A 132 2.02 -5.31 19.31
C LEU A 132 1.64 -3.82 19.29
N MET A 133 0.35 -3.52 19.10
CA MET A 133 -0.17 -2.15 19.00
C MET A 133 -0.99 -1.78 20.25
N GLU A 134 -0.43 -2.05 21.45
CA GLU A 134 -1.13 -1.89 22.73
C GLU A 134 -1.54 -0.45 23.05
N SER A 135 -0.78 0.52 22.56
CA SER A 135 -1.07 1.96 22.73
C SER A 135 -1.85 2.56 21.57
N GLY A 136 -2.50 1.71 20.75
CA GLY A 136 -3.07 2.13 19.48
C GLY A 136 -2.04 2.16 18.37
N GLY A 137 -2.40 2.72 17.21
CA GLY A 137 -1.50 2.80 16.07
C GLY A 137 -2.21 3.09 14.75
N SER A 138 -1.49 2.96 13.64
CA SER A 138 -2.03 3.22 12.30
C SER A 138 -1.62 2.14 11.30
N ILE A 139 -2.61 1.53 10.67
CA ILE A 139 -2.43 0.61 9.54
C ILE A 139 -2.85 1.35 8.28
N VAL A 140 -1.94 1.46 7.32
CA VAL A 140 -2.18 2.13 6.03
C VAL A 140 -2.00 1.12 4.92
N GLY A 141 -2.98 0.99 4.03
CA GLY A 141 -2.87 0.16 2.83
C GLY A 141 -2.73 1.00 1.56
N LEU A 142 -2.01 0.49 0.56
CA LEU A 142 -2.00 1.08 -0.77
C LEU A 142 -3.13 0.51 -1.62
N ASP A 143 -3.89 1.42 -2.19
CA ASP A 143 -5.04 1.14 -3.03
C ASP A 143 -4.92 1.78 -4.41
N PHE A 144 -5.84 1.41 -5.29
CA PHE A 144 -6.15 2.08 -6.53
C PHE A 144 -7.67 2.15 -6.63
N ASP A 145 -8.22 3.30 -6.95
CA ASP A 145 -9.66 3.58 -6.90
C ASP A 145 -10.49 2.40 -7.46
N ALA A 146 -11.33 1.83 -6.62
CA ALA A 146 -12.17 0.68 -6.95
C ALA A 146 -13.65 1.06 -7.09
N SER A 147 -13.96 2.35 -7.15
CA SER A 147 -15.33 2.86 -7.33
C SER A 147 -15.87 2.62 -8.75
N VAL A 148 -14.98 2.39 -9.71
CA VAL A 148 -15.29 2.15 -11.13
C VAL A 148 -14.48 0.98 -11.69
N ALA A 149 -14.91 0.46 -12.83
CA ALA A 149 -14.19 -0.59 -13.56
C ALA A 149 -13.11 0.03 -14.46
N TRP A 150 -11.86 -0.11 -14.08
CA TRP A 150 -10.73 0.36 -14.86
C TRP A 150 -10.40 -0.60 -16.00
N PRO A 151 -10.15 -0.11 -17.22
CA PRO A 151 -9.68 -0.93 -18.33
C PRO A 151 -8.42 -1.70 -17.93
N ILE A 152 -8.31 -2.97 -18.33
CA ILE A 152 -7.13 -3.83 -18.10
C ILE A 152 -6.81 -4.21 -16.65
N TYR A 153 -7.52 -3.67 -15.66
CA TYR A 153 -7.24 -3.93 -14.24
C TYR A 153 -7.99 -5.17 -13.72
N ASP A 154 -9.11 -5.50 -14.29
CA ASP A 154 -9.87 -6.76 -14.17
C ASP A 154 -10.00 -7.26 -12.71
N TRP A 155 -9.49 -8.47 -12.42
CA TRP A 155 -9.59 -9.06 -11.08
C TRP A 155 -8.76 -8.34 -10.01
N MET A 156 -7.76 -7.56 -10.37
CA MET A 156 -7.12 -6.66 -9.43
C MET A 156 -8.09 -5.56 -8.96
N GLY A 157 -8.94 -5.02 -9.85
CA GLY A 157 -9.99 -4.07 -9.46
C GLY A 157 -10.97 -4.66 -8.46
N VAL A 158 -11.39 -5.92 -8.66
CA VAL A 158 -12.22 -6.66 -7.70
C VAL A 158 -11.50 -6.84 -6.36
N ALA A 159 -10.20 -7.19 -6.40
CA ALA A 159 -9.40 -7.32 -5.19
C ALA A 159 -9.24 -5.98 -4.45
N LYS A 160 -9.12 -4.86 -5.17
CA LYS A 160 -9.07 -3.52 -4.56
C LYS A 160 -10.41 -3.12 -3.92
N ALA A 161 -11.55 -3.39 -4.55
CA ALA A 161 -12.86 -3.21 -3.93
C ALA A 161 -13.02 -4.04 -2.64
N ALA A 162 -12.49 -5.28 -2.65
CA ALA A 162 -12.43 -6.11 -1.46
C ALA A 162 -11.50 -5.53 -0.39
N LEU A 163 -10.33 -4.99 -0.77
CA LEU A 163 -9.38 -4.33 0.13
C LEU A 163 -10.03 -3.15 0.85
N GLU A 164 -10.78 -2.31 0.13
CA GLU A 164 -11.54 -1.21 0.73
C GLU A 164 -12.56 -1.71 1.76
N SER A 165 -13.28 -2.79 1.43
CA SER A 165 -14.21 -3.40 2.38
C SER A 165 -13.48 -3.95 3.61
N VAL A 166 -12.36 -4.66 3.43
CA VAL A 166 -11.51 -5.15 4.53
C VAL A 166 -11.04 -4.00 5.42
N CYS A 167 -10.62 -2.87 4.83
CA CYS A 167 -10.23 -1.67 5.58
C CYS A 167 -11.36 -1.19 6.52
N ARG A 168 -12.59 -1.06 6.00
CA ARG A 168 -13.75 -0.62 6.79
C ARG A 168 -14.08 -1.58 7.95
N TYR A 169 -14.02 -2.89 7.71
CA TYR A 169 -14.24 -3.89 8.77
C TYR A 169 -13.12 -3.86 9.83
N LEU A 170 -11.86 -3.74 9.42
CA LEU A 170 -10.73 -3.61 10.34
C LEU A 170 -10.83 -2.32 11.17
N ALA A 171 -11.19 -1.20 10.56
CA ALA A 171 -11.41 0.06 11.26
C ALA A 171 -12.47 -0.05 12.35
N ARG A 172 -13.59 -0.75 12.08
CA ARG A 172 -14.64 -1.05 13.05
C ARG A 172 -14.12 -1.89 14.22
N ASP A 173 -13.41 -2.98 13.90
CA ASP A 173 -13.03 -3.99 14.89
C ASP A 173 -11.82 -3.56 15.74
N LEU A 174 -10.88 -2.81 15.15
CA LEU A 174 -9.65 -2.36 15.82
C LEU A 174 -9.77 -0.96 16.42
N GLY A 175 -10.76 -0.16 15.99
CA GLY A 175 -11.01 1.20 16.49
C GLY A 175 -11.15 1.31 18.01
N PRO A 176 -11.88 0.41 18.70
CA PRO A 176 -11.98 0.41 20.18
C PRO A 176 -10.65 0.29 20.90
N ARG A 177 -9.60 -0.22 20.22
CA ARG A 177 -8.22 -0.30 20.72
C ARG A 177 -7.35 0.90 20.32
N GLY A 178 -7.92 1.93 19.67
CA GLY A 178 -7.18 3.08 19.19
C GLY A 178 -6.34 2.79 17.94
N ILE A 179 -6.55 1.67 17.26
CA ILE A 179 -5.86 1.33 16.02
C ILE A 179 -6.70 1.82 14.84
N ARG A 180 -6.14 2.72 14.05
CA ARG A 180 -6.75 3.27 12.85
C ARG A 180 -6.35 2.45 11.62
N VAL A 181 -7.28 2.27 10.70
CA VAL A 181 -7.01 1.55 9.44
C VAL A 181 -7.55 2.39 8.30
N ASN A 182 -6.69 2.78 7.37
CA ASN A 182 -7.04 3.61 6.21
C ASN A 182 -6.31 3.13 4.96
N LEU A 183 -6.79 3.56 3.80
CA LEU A 183 -6.13 3.33 2.53
C LEU A 183 -5.71 4.64 1.88
N ILE A 184 -4.63 4.61 1.13
CA ILE A 184 -4.26 5.63 0.15
C ILE A 184 -4.57 5.07 -1.24
N SER A 185 -5.58 5.64 -1.89
CA SER A 185 -5.87 5.41 -3.30
C SER A 185 -4.98 6.34 -4.14
N ALA A 186 -3.89 5.79 -4.65
CA ALA A 186 -2.88 6.54 -5.38
C ALA A 186 -3.20 6.62 -6.87
N GLY A 187 -2.92 7.76 -7.49
CA GLY A 187 -2.80 7.83 -8.94
C GLY A 187 -1.69 6.90 -9.45
N PRO A 188 -1.67 6.56 -10.74
CA PRO A 188 -0.70 5.63 -11.30
C PRO A 188 0.73 6.20 -11.18
N LEU A 189 1.66 5.37 -10.72
CA LEU A 189 3.08 5.70 -10.62
C LEU A 189 3.92 4.66 -11.36
N GLY A 190 5.01 5.09 -11.99
CA GLY A 190 5.89 4.28 -12.83
C GLY A 190 6.75 3.26 -12.08
N THR A 191 6.15 2.53 -11.13
CA THR A 191 6.83 1.50 -10.34
C THR A 191 7.05 0.22 -11.13
N VAL A 192 7.96 -0.65 -10.67
CA VAL A 192 8.19 -1.98 -11.27
C VAL A 192 6.89 -2.79 -11.32
N ALA A 193 6.08 -2.75 -10.26
CA ALA A 193 4.80 -3.46 -10.18
C ALA A 193 3.79 -2.93 -11.22
N ALA A 194 3.68 -1.61 -11.36
CA ALA A 194 2.76 -0.97 -12.29
C ALA A 194 3.13 -1.25 -13.76
N ARG A 195 4.42 -1.23 -14.09
CA ARG A 195 4.92 -1.56 -15.44
C ARG A 195 4.71 -3.02 -15.83
N GLY A 196 4.45 -3.91 -14.87
CA GLY A 196 4.03 -5.29 -15.11
C GLY A 196 2.57 -5.44 -15.58
N ILE A 197 1.75 -4.40 -15.49
CA ILE A 197 0.35 -4.43 -15.92
C ILE A 197 0.28 -4.15 -17.43
N PRO A 198 -0.24 -5.07 -18.25
CA PRO A 198 -0.37 -4.84 -19.68
C PRO A 198 -1.21 -3.58 -19.98
N GLY A 199 -0.67 -2.64 -20.75
CA GLY A 199 -1.36 -1.40 -21.12
C GLY A 199 -1.29 -0.27 -20.07
N PHE A 200 -0.47 -0.40 -19.02
CA PHE A 200 -0.31 0.59 -17.95
C PHE A 200 -0.06 2.01 -18.47
N GLU A 201 0.82 2.20 -19.45
CA GLU A 201 1.13 3.53 -20.00
C GLU A 201 -0.10 4.23 -20.58
N ARG A 202 -1.00 3.49 -21.21
CA ARG A 202 -2.25 4.02 -21.75
C ARG A 202 -3.22 4.43 -20.62
N LEU A 203 -3.26 3.66 -19.54
CA LEU A 203 -4.07 4.02 -18.37
C LEU A 203 -3.49 5.28 -17.71
N ALA A 204 -2.17 5.31 -17.54
CA ALA A 204 -1.47 6.40 -16.86
C ALA A 204 -1.55 7.74 -17.63
N SER A 205 -1.65 7.73 -18.98
CA SER A 205 -1.81 8.95 -19.77
C SER A 205 -3.08 9.73 -19.40
N LEU A 206 -4.15 9.04 -18.99
CA LEU A 206 -5.40 9.69 -18.58
C LEU A 206 -5.19 10.65 -17.39
N TRP A 207 -4.32 10.28 -16.43
CA TRP A 207 -4.02 11.17 -15.29
C TRP A 207 -3.27 12.42 -15.69
N ARG A 208 -2.31 12.31 -16.63
CA ARG A 208 -1.59 13.50 -17.15
C ARG A 208 -2.53 14.49 -17.82
N GLU A 209 -3.55 13.98 -18.50
CA GLU A 209 -4.48 14.80 -19.29
C GLU A 209 -5.63 15.37 -18.47
N GLN A 210 -6.07 14.66 -17.41
CA GLN A 210 -7.35 14.94 -16.76
C GLN A 210 -7.24 15.29 -15.27
N ALA A 211 -6.13 14.98 -14.60
CA ALA A 211 -5.99 15.34 -13.20
C ALA A 211 -5.90 16.87 -13.04
N PRO A 212 -6.77 17.51 -12.25
CA PRO A 212 -6.81 18.98 -12.12
C PRO A 212 -5.52 19.62 -11.64
N LEU A 213 -4.77 18.93 -10.78
CA LEU A 213 -3.45 19.41 -10.30
C LEU A 213 -2.30 18.96 -11.21
N GLY A 214 -2.60 18.27 -12.31
CA GLY A 214 -1.62 17.49 -13.03
C GLY A 214 -1.22 16.24 -12.26
N TRP A 215 -0.51 15.31 -12.92
CA TRP A 215 0.01 14.12 -12.27
C TRP A 215 1.33 13.70 -12.90
N ASP A 216 2.38 13.64 -12.08
CA ASP A 216 3.69 13.14 -12.48
C ASP A 216 3.83 11.66 -12.09
N LEU A 217 3.99 10.80 -13.10
CA LEU A 217 4.14 9.35 -12.91
C LEU A 217 5.45 8.95 -12.23
N ASP A 218 6.43 9.84 -12.23
CA ASP A 218 7.76 9.60 -11.69
C ASP A 218 7.98 10.28 -10.33
N ASP A 219 6.97 11.04 -9.82
CA ASP A 219 7.01 11.65 -8.49
C ASP A 219 6.12 10.91 -7.47
N PRO A 220 6.68 10.02 -6.65
CA PRO A 220 5.96 9.33 -5.57
C PRO A 220 5.80 10.17 -4.29
N ALA A 221 6.38 11.36 -4.21
CA ALA A 221 6.39 12.17 -2.97
C ALA A 221 4.98 12.51 -2.47
N PRO A 222 4.00 12.96 -3.29
CA PRO A 222 2.66 13.24 -2.79
C PRO A 222 1.98 12.04 -2.13
N VAL A 223 2.19 10.84 -2.69
CA VAL A 223 1.64 9.60 -2.11
C VAL A 223 2.35 9.24 -0.81
N ALA A 224 3.67 9.41 -0.74
CA ALA A 224 4.43 9.20 0.49
C ALA A 224 4.01 10.17 1.60
N ASP A 225 3.74 11.43 1.27
CA ASP A 225 3.24 12.45 2.21
C ASP A 225 1.87 12.05 2.77
N GLY A 226 0.94 11.60 1.91
CA GLY A 226 -0.36 11.07 2.34
C GLY A 226 -0.26 9.88 3.29
N ILE A 227 0.65 8.93 3.01
CA ILE A 227 0.92 7.78 3.88
C ILE A 227 1.44 8.27 5.24
N ASN A 228 2.42 9.17 5.27
CA ASN A 228 3.02 9.68 6.49
C ASN A 228 2.04 10.56 7.30
N PHE A 229 1.16 11.30 6.64
CA PHE A 229 0.04 11.96 7.31
C PHE A 229 -0.84 10.95 8.06
N LEU A 230 -1.20 9.82 7.41
CA LEU A 230 -2.01 8.77 8.05
C LEU A 230 -1.28 8.04 9.18
N PHE A 231 0.04 7.98 9.20
CA PHE A 231 0.81 7.49 10.34
C PHE A 231 0.87 8.48 11.49
N SER A 232 0.74 9.78 11.20
CA SER A 232 0.90 10.84 12.20
C SER A 232 -0.32 10.99 13.10
N ASP A 233 -0.15 11.74 14.19
CA ASP A 233 -1.24 12.08 15.10
C ASP A 233 -2.16 13.17 14.52
N TYR A 234 -1.81 13.79 13.39
CA TYR A 234 -2.69 14.71 12.67
C TYR A 234 -3.93 13.99 12.11
N SER A 235 -3.84 12.68 11.87
CA SER A 235 -4.96 11.85 11.40
C SER A 235 -5.62 11.04 12.53
N ARG A 236 -5.46 11.43 13.80
CA ARG A 236 -5.95 10.68 14.98
C ARG A 236 -7.47 10.41 15.02
N ALA A 237 -8.24 11.13 14.23
CA ALA A 237 -9.69 10.93 14.11
C ALA A 237 -10.10 10.39 12.71
N VAL A 238 -9.14 9.88 11.91
CA VAL A 238 -9.37 9.34 10.57
C VAL A 238 -9.18 7.83 10.60
N THR A 239 -10.25 7.08 10.36
CA THR A 239 -10.22 5.61 10.25
C THR A 239 -11.34 5.10 9.35
N GLY A 240 -11.10 4.04 8.61
CA GLY A 240 -12.04 3.47 7.64
C GLY A 240 -12.11 4.23 6.31
N GLU A 241 -11.20 5.19 6.10
CA GLU A 241 -11.21 6.12 4.99
C GLU A 241 -10.33 5.63 3.82
N ILE A 242 -10.75 5.94 2.62
CA ILE A 242 -9.98 5.79 1.38
C ILE A 242 -9.59 7.20 0.92
N VAL A 243 -8.35 7.58 1.16
CA VAL A 243 -7.84 8.91 0.85
C VAL A 243 -7.23 8.91 -0.55
N HIS A 244 -7.82 9.68 -1.45
CA HIS A 244 -7.31 9.81 -2.81
C HIS A 244 -6.11 10.76 -2.86
N VAL A 245 -5.01 10.28 -3.44
CA VAL A 245 -3.81 11.05 -3.77
C VAL A 245 -3.50 10.78 -5.24
N ASP A 246 -4.18 11.48 -6.12
CA ASP A 246 -4.26 11.22 -7.56
C ASP A 246 -4.37 12.48 -8.42
N GLY A 247 -4.01 13.63 -7.84
CA GLY A 247 -4.14 14.93 -8.50
C GLY A 247 -5.59 15.41 -8.67
N GLY A 248 -6.55 14.77 -8.01
CA GLY A 248 -7.97 15.08 -8.10
C GLY A 248 -8.69 14.40 -9.26
N PHE A 249 -8.03 13.44 -9.92
CA PHE A 249 -8.61 12.71 -11.06
C PHE A 249 -9.97 12.05 -10.72
N HIS A 250 -10.06 11.37 -9.56
CA HIS A 250 -11.29 10.68 -9.12
C HIS A 250 -12.52 11.60 -9.03
N ALA A 251 -12.31 12.92 -8.83
CA ALA A 251 -13.39 13.90 -8.67
C ALA A 251 -13.94 14.43 -9.99
N ILE A 252 -13.31 14.09 -11.13
CA ILE A 252 -13.67 14.59 -12.45
C ILE A 252 -14.49 13.55 -13.21
N GLY A 253 -15.66 13.96 -13.70
CA GLY A 253 -16.56 13.05 -14.41
C GLY A 253 -16.09 12.68 -15.83
N ALA A 254 -15.75 13.69 -16.63
CA ALA A 254 -15.25 13.50 -17.99
C ALA A 254 -14.49 14.74 -18.46
N ALA A 255 -13.44 14.54 -19.26
CA ALA A 255 -12.83 15.63 -20.01
C ALA A 255 -13.77 16.06 -21.15
N LEU A 256 -13.92 17.37 -21.35
CA LEU A 256 -14.56 17.87 -22.56
C LEU A 256 -13.59 17.71 -23.73
N PRO A 257 -14.06 17.26 -24.91
CA PRO A 257 -13.23 17.29 -26.11
C PRO A 257 -12.76 18.73 -26.35
N GLU A 258 -11.53 18.91 -26.81
CA GLU A 258 -11.07 20.21 -27.26
C GLU A 258 -12.06 20.74 -28.31
N ALA A 259 -12.43 22.02 -28.19
CA ALA A 259 -13.30 22.64 -29.19
C ALA A 259 -12.57 22.63 -30.55
N PRO A 260 -13.25 22.30 -31.65
CA PRO A 260 -12.64 22.22 -32.98
C PRO A 260 -12.08 23.55 -33.46
#